data_21b33878d849a7902aea51b0b2bc5f7c
#
_entry.id   21b33878d849a7902aea51b0b2bc5f7c
#
_cell.length_a   1.000
_cell.length_b   1.000
_cell.length_c   1.000
_cell.angle_alpha   90.00
_cell.angle_beta   90.00
_cell.angle_gamma   90.00
#
_symmetry.space_group_name_H-M   'P 1'
#
loop_
_entity.id
_entity.type
_entity.pdbx_description
1 polymer ?
#
loop_
_entity_poly.entity_id
_entity_poly.type
_entity_poly.pdbx_seq_one_letter_code
_entity_poly.pdbx_strand_id
1 'polypeptide(L)'
;VAKGETKMKLSDVRPIARGTDDPQILMVKCGAYSSADDFVAKQKAEGITYGTTHLGNIDDVSAFMFTKKGGMQMPKILPFDGGGELATQLVAGAVDAAVLNLAEAGSQIEAGDVCPIVVLADERMSALPDVSTAKEMGIDVSFSTVRGFVVHKDTPDAVAEKIEQGLLKAMNHTVYQGFLTSVGLDSTSVVGSEQWGNQLTTMVTDMEAALKELGFIQ
;
A
#
# COMPACT_ATOMS: atom_id res chain seq x y z
N VAL A 1 14.40 7.39 3.62
CA VAL A 1 14.28 8.62 4.41
C VAL A 1 13.73 8.24 5.77
N ALA A 2 12.47 7.83 5.91
CA ALA A 2 11.83 7.56 7.20
C ALA A 2 12.61 6.59 8.14
N LYS A 3 13.20 5.54 7.60
CA LYS A 3 14.05 4.59 8.35
C LYS A 3 15.45 5.11 8.70
N GLY A 4 15.86 6.26 8.18
CA GLY A 4 17.24 6.76 8.38
C GLY A 4 18.34 6.00 7.64
N GLU A 5 18.00 5.08 6.73
CA GLU A 5 18.97 4.26 5.98
C GLU A 5 19.69 5.03 4.86
N THR A 6 19.29 6.25 4.58
CA THR A 6 19.90 7.12 3.58
C THR A 6 20.25 8.48 4.16
N LYS A 7 21.30 9.11 3.62
CA LYS A 7 21.65 10.51 3.94
C LYS A 7 20.77 11.51 3.19
N MET A 8 20.03 11.06 2.17
CA MET A 8 19.12 11.90 1.39
C MET A 8 17.93 12.33 2.28
N LYS A 9 17.57 13.60 2.19
CA LYS A 9 16.41 14.19 2.86
C LYS A 9 15.31 14.48 1.84
N LEU A 10 14.08 14.56 2.29
CA LEU A 10 12.98 14.98 1.42
C LEU A 10 13.23 16.37 0.82
N SER A 11 13.88 17.26 1.57
CA SER A 11 14.28 18.59 1.09
C SER A 11 15.37 18.62 -0.01
N ASP A 12 15.98 17.48 -0.32
CA ASP A 12 16.99 17.39 -1.39
C ASP A 12 16.35 17.09 -2.76
N VAL A 13 15.08 16.78 -2.77
CA VAL A 13 14.32 16.46 -4.00
C VAL A 13 13.16 17.43 -4.20
N ARG A 14 12.79 17.61 -5.45
CA ARG A 14 11.61 18.35 -5.91
C ARG A 14 10.65 17.36 -6.55
N PRO A 15 9.43 17.21 -6.02
CA PRO A 15 8.41 16.36 -6.60
C PRO A 15 8.00 16.83 -8.02
N ILE A 16 7.74 15.89 -8.91
CA ILE A 16 7.33 16.19 -10.29
C ILE A 16 5.94 15.61 -10.61
N ALA A 17 5.78 14.32 -10.48
CA ALA A 17 4.49 13.66 -10.70
C ALA A 17 4.44 12.30 -10.01
N ARG A 18 3.26 11.88 -9.60
CA ARG A 18 2.98 10.49 -9.18
C ARG A 18 2.36 9.74 -10.36
N GLY A 19 2.81 8.52 -10.59
CA GLY A 19 2.29 7.65 -11.63
C GLY A 19 1.35 6.58 -11.10
N THR A 20 1.62 6.01 -9.91
CA THR A 20 0.75 5.02 -9.28
C THR A 20 0.52 5.34 -7.81
N ASP A 21 -0.69 5.04 -7.35
CA ASP A 21 -1.08 5.00 -5.94
C ASP A 21 -1.81 3.67 -5.74
N ASP A 22 -1.12 2.71 -5.14
CA ASP A 22 -1.52 1.31 -5.12
C ASP A 22 -1.79 0.89 -3.66
N PRO A 23 -3.05 0.89 -3.22
CA PRO A 23 -3.39 0.62 -1.83
C PRO A 23 -2.92 -0.75 -1.37
N GLN A 24 -2.51 -0.83 -0.11
CA GLN A 24 -2.29 -2.11 0.57
C GLN A 24 -3.62 -2.78 0.85
N ILE A 25 -3.68 -4.08 0.64
CA ILE A 25 -4.88 -4.88 0.82
C ILE A 25 -4.57 -6.05 1.74
N LEU A 26 -5.41 -6.24 2.74
CA LEU A 26 -5.41 -7.47 3.51
C LEU A 26 -6.16 -8.53 2.72
N MET A 27 -5.47 -9.63 2.44
CA MET A 27 -5.98 -10.75 1.67
C MET A 27 -5.94 -12.03 2.50
N VAL A 28 -6.88 -12.91 2.27
CA VAL A 28 -7.00 -14.20 2.97
C VAL A 28 -7.29 -15.30 1.96
N LYS A 29 -7.11 -16.55 2.37
CA LYS A 29 -7.62 -17.69 1.59
C LYS A 29 -9.14 -17.60 1.52
N CYS A 30 -9.73 -17.75 0.34
CA CYS A 30 -11.18 -17.69 0.17
C CYS A 30 -11.88 -18.73 1.04
N GLY A 31 -12.95 -18.32 1.73
CA GLY A 31 -13.69 -19.16 2.65
C GLY A 31 -13.08 -19.34 4.05
N ALA A 32 -11.90 -18.77 4.33
CA ALA A 32 -11.30 -18.83 5.66
C ALA A 32 -12.06 -17.98 6.70
N TYR A 33 -12.69 -16.90 6.23
CA TYR A 33 -13.49 -15.99 7.04
C TYR A 33 -14.81 -15.68 6.32
N SER A 34 -15.88 -15.49 7.09
CA SER A 34 -17.20 -15.18 6.55
C SER A 34 -17.36 -13.70 6.17
N SER A 35 -16.57 -12.81 6.76
CA SER A 35 -16.61 -11.37 6.54
C SER A 35 -15.33 -10.70 7.09
N ALA A 36 -15.14 -9.41 6.78
CA ALA A 36 -14.10 -8.58 7.38
C ALA A 36 -14.27 -8.47 8.92
N ASP A 37 -15.50 -8.41 9.42
CA ASP A 37 -15.77 -8.38 10.86
C ASP A 37 -15.38 -9.68 11.55
N ASP A 38 -15.61 -10.83 10.92
CA ASP A 38 -15.20 -12.15 11.41
C ASP A 38 -13.66 -12.23 11.47
N PHE A 39 -12.98 -11.76 10.44
CA PHE A 39 -11.52 -11.64 10.41
C PHE A 39 -10.98 -10.78 11.57
N VAL A 40 -11.56 -9.59 11.78
CA VAL A 40 -11.19 -8.69 12.88
C VAL A 40 -11.49 -9.33 14.25
N ALA A 41 -12.63 -10.02 14.39
CA ALA A 41 -12.99 -10.69 15.63
C ALA A 41 -11.97 -11.80 15.99
N LYS A 42 -11.56 -12.59 15.01
CA LYS A 42 -10.53 -13.62 15.21
C LYS A 42 -9.18 -13.02 15.56
N GLN A 43 -8.76 -11.95 14.87
CA GLN A 43 -7.52 -11.24 15.18
C GLN A 43 -7.52 -10.66 16.60
N LYS A 44 -8.67 -10.19 17.09
CA LYS A 44 -8.82 -9.74 18.49
C LYS A 44 -8.70 -10.88 19.50
N ALA A 45 -9.25 -12.04 19.18
CA ALA A 45 -9.33 -13.15 20.11
C ALA A 45 -7.99 -13.87 20.31
N GLU A 46 -7.28 -14.22 19.23
CA GLU A 46 -6.12 -15.12 19.31
C GLU A 46 -4.88 -14.62 18.56
N GLY A 47 -5.01 -13.57 17.75
CA GLY A 47 -3.96 -13.14 16.83
C GLY A 47 -3.78 -14.15 15.69
N ILE A 48 -3.31 -13.70 14.54
CA ILE A 48 -3.06 -14.53 13.36
C ILE A 48 -1.70 -14.22 12.75
N THR A 49 -1.24 -15.09 11.85
CA THR A 49 0.01 -14.95 11.13
C THR A 49 -0.22 -14.18 9.83
N TYR A 50 0.53 -13.10 9.63
CA TYR A 50 0.52 -12.32 8.40
C TYR A 50 1.78 -12.56 7.59
N GLY A 51 1.62 -12.81 6.31
CA GLY A 51 2.68 -12.72 5.33
C GLY A 51 2.87 -11.29 4.87
N THR A 52 4.12 -10.87 4.73
CA THR A 52 4.52 -9.56 4.19
C THR A 52 5.74 -9.73 3.28
N THR A 53 6.01 -8.74 2.42
CA THR A 53 7.23 -8.73 1.62
C THR A 53 8.32 -7.96 2.37
N HIS A 54 9.44 -8.62 2.69
CA HIS A 54 10.59 -8.03 3.37
C HIS A 54 10.26 -7.35 4.72
N LEU A 55 11.09 -7.54 5.72
CA LEU A 55 10.90 -6.93 7.04
C LEU A 55 11.13 -5.41 7.06
N GLY A 56 10.26 -4.70 7.79
CA GLY A 56 10.36 -3.26 8.00
C GLY A 56 9.96 -2.41 6.80
N ASN A 57 9.21 -2.97 5.87
CA ASN A 57 8.62 -2.27 4.73
C ASN A 57 7.18 -1.84 5.02
N ILE A 58 6.53 -1.27 4.02
CA ILE A 58 5.17 -0.75 4.14
C ILE A 58 4.17 -1.83 4.54
N ASP A 59 4.34 -3.07 4.09
CA ASP A 59 3.44 -4.18 4.38
C ASP A 59 3.41 -4.50 5.87
N ASP A 60 4.59 -4.62 6.51
CA ASP A 60 4.69 -4.84 7.96
C ASP A 60 4.06 -3.70 8.73
N VAL A 61 4.43 -2.46 8.38
CA VAL A 61 3.95 -1.27 9.05
C VAL A 61 2.43 -1.18 8.93
N SER A 62 1.87 -1.47 7.76
CA SER A 62 0.42 -1.45 7.56
C SER A 62 -0.29 -2.55 8.37
N ALA A 63 0.26 -3.78 8.42
CA ALA A 63 -0.29 -4.87 9.24
C ALA A 63 -0.28 -4.50 10.74
N PHE A 64 0.85 -3.98 11.23
CA PHE A 64 0.99 -3.55 12.62
C PHE A 64 0.07 -2.39 12.97
N MET A 65 0.00 -1.37 12.11
CA MET A 65 -0.84 -0.21 12.36
C MET A 65 -2.33 -0.56 12.28
N PHE A 66 -2.74 -1.40 11.33
CA PHE A 66 -4.11 -1.89 11.25
C PHE A 66 -4.53 -2.60 12.53
N THR A 67 -3.72 -3.55 13.01
CA THR A 67 -4.03 -4.31 14.22
C THR A 67 -4.00 -3.44 15.46
N LYS A 68 -3.01 -2.56 15.58
CA LYS A 68 -2.86 -1.65 16.73
C LYS A 68 -4.01 -0.64 16.82
N LYS A 69 -4.32 0.06 15.71
CA LYS A 69 -5.43 1.03 15.66
C LYS A 69 -6.79 0.37 15.82
N GLY A 70 -6.94 -0.87 15.37
CA GLY A 70 -8.15 -1.67 15.57
C GLY A 70 -8.29 -2.28 16.97
N GLY A 71 -7.34 -2.06 17.87
CA GLY A 71 -7.35 -2.64 19.23
C GLY A 71 -7.31 -4.17 19.20
N MET A 72 -6.56 -4.74 18.27
CA MET A 72 -6.41 -6.18 18.06
C MET A 72 -5.08 -6.68 18.65
N GLN A 73 -4.90 -7.98 18.72
CA GLN A 73 -3.61 -8.57 19.05
C GLN A 73 -2.61 -8.28 17.92
N MET A 74 -1.34 -8.04 18.28
CA MET A 74 -0.30 -7.81 17.29
C MET A 74 -0.08 -9.05 16.42
N PRO A 75 0.10 -8.88 15.11
CA PRO A 75 0.27 -10.01 14.20
C PRO A 75 1.64 -10.67 14.38
N LYS A 76 1.71 -11.96 14.07
CA LYS A 76 2.98 -12.65 13.83
C LYS A 76 3.36 -12.43 12.36
N ILE A 77 4.47 -11.75 12.09
CA ILE A 77 4.91 -11.48 10.73
C ILE A 77 5.80 -12.60 10.23
N LEU A 78 5.51 -13.08 9.02
CA LEU A 78 6.35 -14.00 8.24
C LEU A 78 6.75 -13.29 6.94
N PRO A 79 8.05 -12.95 6.75
CA PRO A 79 8.50 -12.26 5.56
C PRO A 79 8.74 -13.23 4.39
N PHE A 80 8.45 -12.78 3.17
CA PHE A 80 8.68 -13.46 1.90
C PHE A 80 9.45 -12.54 0.93
N ASP A 81 10.06 -13.11 -0.11
CA ASP A 81 10.89 -12.33 -1.04
C ASP A 81 10.08 -11.53 -2.07
N GLY A 82 8.78 -11.81 -2.21
CA GLY A 82 7.90 -11.07 -3.12
C GLY A 82 6.44 -11.47 -3.05
N GLY A 83 5.55 -10.58 -3.57
CA GLY A 83 4.11 -10.75 -3.46
C GLY A 83 3.57 -12.02 -4.14
N GLY A 84 4.11 -12.42 -5.28
CA GLY A 84 3.69 -13.65 -5.97
C GLY A 84 4.01 -14.92 -5.19
N GLU A 85 5.17 -14.97 -4.50
CA GLU A 85 5.50 -16.05 -3.58
C GLU A 85 4.54 -16.03 -2.39
N LEU A 86 4.35 -14.87 -1.77
CA LEU A 86 3.45 -14.70 -0.64
C LEU A 86 2.01 -15.12 -0.98
N ALA A 87 1.48 -14.73 -2.16
CA ALA A 87 0.15 -15.17 -2.59
C ALA A 87 0.04 -16.70 -2.69
N THR A 88 1.09 -17.36 -3.20
CA THR A 88 1.16 -18.83 -3.27
C THR A 88 1.17 -19.46 -1.87
N GLN A 89 1.93 -18.88 -0.95
CA GLN A 89 2.02 -19.38 0.44
C GLN A 89 0.73 -19.15 1.23
N LEU A 90 -0.01 -18.08 0.92
CA LEU A 90 -1.34 -17.82 1.47
C LEU A 90 -2.33 -18.92 1.04
N VAL A 91 -2.35 -19.28 -0.24
CA VAL A 91 -3.18 -20.40 -0.76
C VAL A 91 -2.80 -21.72 -0.08
N ALA A 92 -1.50 -21.96 0.12
CA ALA A 92 -1.00 -23.14 0.80
C ALA A 92 -1.31 -23.19 2.32
N GLY A 93 -1.75 -22.07 2.91
CA GLY A 93 -2.07 -21.97 4.33
C GLY A 93 -0.84 -21.80 5.23
N ALA A 94 0.29 -21.35 4.68
CA ALA A 94 1.49 -21.04 5.47
C ALA A 94 1.32 -19.78 6.34
N VAL A 95 0.40 -18.90 5.93
CA VAL A 95 -0.03 -17.70 6.67
C VAL A 95 -1.55 -17.61 6.64
N ASP A 96 -2.13 -16.94 7.63
CA ASP A 96 -3.59 -16.76 7.75
C ASP A 96 -4.09 -15.57 6.91
N ALA A 97 -3.25 -14.55 6.79
CA ALA A 97 -3.50 -13.35 5.99
C ALA A 97 -2.21 -12.88 5.29
N ALA A 98 -2.35 -12.10 4.24
CA ALA A 98 -1.25 -11.45 3.55
C ALA A 98 -1.55 -9.96 3.35
N VAL A 99 -0.52 -9.12 3.39
CA VAL A 99 -0.59 -7.74 2.93
C VAL A 99 0.02 -7.70 1.54
N LEU A 100 -0.79 -7.34 0.54
CA LEU A 100 -0.43 -7.35 -0.88
C LEU A 100 -1.07 -6.17 -1.62
N ASN A 101 -0.49 -5.79 -2.74
CA ASN A 101 -1.18 -4.99 -3.74
C ASN A 101 -2.02 -5.90 -4.66
N LEU A 102 -3.08 -5.37 -5.28
CA LEU A 102 -4.05 -6.17 -6.02
C LEU A 102 -3.43 -7.05 -7.12
N ALA A 103 -2.52 -6.47 -7.90
CA ALA A 103 -1.87 -7.17 -9.01
C ALA A 103 -0.95 -8.33 -8.58
N GLU A 104 -0.46 -8.34 -7.34
CA GLU A 104 0.45 -9.36 -6.84
C GLU A 104 -0.24 -10.72 -6.64
N ALA A 105 -1.55 -10.70 -6.38
CA ALA A 105 -2.38 -11.90 -6.21
C ALA A 105 -3.43 -12.07 -7.32
N GLY A 106 -3.32 -11.35 -8.44
CA GLY A 106 -4.34 -11.29 -9.48
C GLY A 106 -4.78 -12.67 -9.98
N SER A 107 -3.84 -13.56 -10.29
CA SER A 107 -4.16 -14.92 -10.76
C SER A 107 -4.85 -15.78 -9.71
N GLN A 108 -4.49 -15.66 -8.43
CA GLN A 108 -5.12 -16.39 -7.33
C GLN A 108 -6.52 -15.83 -6.99
N ILE A 109 -6.71 -14.52 -7.18
CA ILE A 109 -8.02 -13.88 -7.02
C ILE A 109 -8.97 -14.35 -8.14
N GLU A 110 -8.48 -14.34 -9.39
CA GLU A 110 -9.26 -14.85 -10.55
C GLU A 110 -9.62 -16.33 -10.41
N ALA A 111 -8.73 -17.14 -9.83
CA ALA A 111 -8.96 -18.53 -9.54
C ALA A 111 -9.96 -18.76 -8.36
N GLY A 112 -10.24 -17.73 -7.57
CA GLY A 112 -11.07 -17.83 -6.36
C GLY A 112 -10.36 -18.47 -5.17
N ASP A 113 -9.02 -18.50 -5.17
CA ASP A 113 -8.21 -19.06 -4.10
C ASP A 113 -7.88 -18.01 -3.02
N VAL A 114 -7.69 -16.75 -3.44
CA VAL A 114 -7.38 -15.60 -2.58
C VAL A 114 -8.48 -14.57 -2.67
N CYS A 115 -8.94 -14.11 -1.52
CA CYS A 115 -9.99 -13.12 -1.37
C CYS A 115 -9.46 -11.85 -0.68
N PRO A 116 -9.53 -10.66 -1.34
CA PRO A 116 -9.37 -9.38 -0.67
C PRO A 116 -10.44 -9.21 0.41
N ILE A 117 -10.03 -8.81 1.63
CA ILE A 117 -10.98 -8.71 2.75
C ILE A 117 -11.07 -7.29 3.35
N VAL A 118 -9.99 -6.52 3.33
CA VAL A 118 -9.95 -5.12 3.77
C VAL A 118 -8.98 -4.33 2.90
N VAL A 119 -9.41 -3.18 2.40
CA VAL A 119 -8.53 -2.21 1.69
C VAL A 119 -8.02 -1.18 2.70
N LEU A 120 -6.71 -0.95 2.72
CA LEU A 120 -6.09 0.05 3.60
C LEU A 120 -5.99 1.40 2.87
N ALA A 121 -7.14 1.98 2.54
CA ALA A 121 -7.25 3.28 1.86
C ALA A 121 -8.40 4.11 2.45
N ASP A 122 -8.43 5.39 2.09
CA ASP A 122 -9.49 6.30 2.52
C ASP A 122 -10.82 6.00 1.84
N GLU A 123 -10.78 5.51 0.59
CA GLU A 123 -11.94 5.16 -0.22
C GLU A 123 -11.77 3.77 -0.82
N ARG A 124 -12.87 3.12 -1.20
CA ARG A 124 -12.84 1.81 -1.85
C ARG A 124 -12.16 1.90 -3.21
N MET A 125 -11.44 0.85 -3.56
CA MET A 125 -10.88 0.73 -4.90
C MET A 125 -12.00 0.49 -5.92
N SER A 126 -11.92 1.14 -7.08
CA SER A 126 -12.86 0.91 -8.18
C SER A 126 -12.85 -0.54 -8.69
N ALA A 127 -11.72 -1.22 -8.58
CA ALA A 127 -11.58 -2.64 -8.90
C ALA A 127 -12.17 -3.58 -7.84
N LEU A 128 -12.43 -3.09 -6.61
CA LEU A 128 -12.92 -3.87 -5.47
C LEU A 128 -14.08 -3.14 -4.78
N PRO A 129 -15.20 -2.85 -5.48
CA PRO A 129 -16.27 -1.99 -4.94
C PRO A 129 -16.99 -2.60 -3.75
N ASP A 130 -16.93 -3.92 -3.58
CA ASP A 130 -17.62 -4.67 -2.51
C ASP A 130 -16.70 -4.89 -1.28
N VAL A 131 -15.40 -4.55 -1.37
CA VAL A 131 -14.46 -4.71 -0.26
C VAL A 131 -14.39 -3.43 0.55
N SER A 132 -14.69 -3.53 1.84
CA SER A 132 -14.68 -2.38 2.74
C SER A 132 -13.27 -1.87 2.98
N THR A 133 -13.13 -0.56 3.22
CA THR A 133 -11.88 0.01 3.70
C THR A 133 -11.75 -0.17 5.21
N ALA A 134 -10.52 -0.14 5.72
CA ALA A 134 -10.27 -0.12 7.16
C ALA A 134 -10.98 1.07 7.84
N LYS A 135 -11.03 2.21 7.15
CA LYS A 135 -11.67 3.44 7.63
C LYS A 135 -13.19 3.28 7.77
N GLU A 136 -13.86 2.60 6.83
CA GLU A 136 -15.29 2.25 6.95
C GLU A 136 -15.56 1.34 8.15
N MET A 137 -14.57 0.55 8.58
CA MET A 137 -14.64 -0.30 9.78
C MET A 137 -14.26 0.44 11.08
N GLY A 138 -14.02 1.75 11.02
CA GLY A 138 -13.61 2.57 12.16
C GLY A 138 -12.13 2.47 12.53
N ILE A 139 -11.30 1.92 11.66
CA ILE A 139 -9.85 1.77 11.85
C ILE A 139 -9.16 2.80 10.95
N ASP A 140 -8.69 3.90 11.53
CA ASP A 140 -8.11 5.03 10.82
C ASP A 140 -6.66 4.73 10.39
N VAL A 141 -6.53 4.00 9.29
CA VAL A 141 -5.27 3.67 8.61
C VAL A 141 -5.45 3.72 7.09
N SER A 142 -4.43 4.27 6.42
CA SER A 142 -4.35 4.33 4.95
C SER A 142 -2.88 4.16 4.56
N PHE A 143 -2.60 3.14 3.76
CA PHE A 143 -1.25 2.79 3.29
C PHE A 143 -1.28 2.40 1.83
N SER A 144 -0.37 2.96 1.04
CA SER A 144 -0.24 2.68 -0.39
C SER A 144 1.21 2.53 -0.80
N THR A 145 1.49 1.60 -1.69
CA THR A 145 2.73 1.57 -2.45
C THR A 145 2.64 2.60 -3.57
N VAL A 146 3.42 3.66 -3.48
CA VAL A 146 3.39 4.75 -4.47
C VAL A 146 4.64 4.74 -5.35
N ARG A 147 4.47 5.10 -6.61
CA ARG A 147 5.57 5.30 -7.54
C ARG A 147 5.43 6.66 -8.19
N GLY A 148 6.45 7.49 -8.05
CA GLY A 148 6.45 8.84 -8.58
C GLY A 148 7.84 9.29 -9.00
N PHE A 149 7.87 10.47 -9.60
CA PHE A 149 9.08 11.09 -10.15
C PHE A 149 9.45 12.30 -9.31
N VAL A 150 10.74 12.41 -9.05
CA VAL A 150 11.34 13.57 -8.41
C VAL A 150 12.58 13.98 -9.18
N VAL A 151 12.99 15.24 -9.06
CA VAL A 151 14.27 15.74 -9.56
C VAL A 151 15.08 16.33 -8.41
N HIS A 152 16.33 16.66 -8.64
CA HIS A 152 17.14 17.38 -7.64
C HIS A 152 16.50 18.74 -7.33
N LYS A 153 16.58 19.17 -6.07
CA LYS A 153 15.96 20.43 -5.60
C LYS A 153 16.38 21.67 -6.39
N ASP A 154 17.64 21.71 -6.88
CA ASP A 154 18.21 22.82 -7.62
C ASP A 154 17.90 22.77 -9.14
N THR A 155 17.03 21.86 -9.58
CA THR A 155 16.58 21.81 -10.98
C THR A 155 15.83 23.11 -11.31
N PRO A 156 16.20 23.83 -12.38
CA PRO A 156 15.53 25.08 -12.76
C PRO A 156 14.02 24.85 -12.99
N ASP A 157 13.20 25.84 -12.58
CA ASP A 157 11.73 25.75 -12.66
C ASP A 157 11.23 25.38 -14.05
N ALA A 158 11.71 26.05 -15.10
CA ALA A 158 11.31 25.78 -16.48
C ALA A 158 11.63 24.33 -16.93
N VAL A 159 12.68 23.72 -16.37
CA VAL A 159 13.04 22.32 -16.66
C VAL A 159 12.10 21.38 -15.92
N ALA A 160 11.86 21.62 -14.64
CA ALA A 160 10.95 20.83 -13.82
C ALA A 160 9.52 20.85 -14.39
N GLU A 161 8.99 22.03 -14.75
CA GLU A 161 7.68 22.19 -15.37
C GLU A 161 7.57 21.43 -16.70
N LYS A 162 8.61 21.52 -17.55
CA LYS A 162 8.63 20.79 -18.83
C LYS A 162 8.61 19.27 -18.62
N ILE A 163 9.33 18.76 -17.61
CA ILE A 163 9.34 17.33 -17.26
C ILE A 163 7.95 16.94 -16.75
N GLU A 164 7.36 17.71 -15.84
CA GLU A 164 6.02 17.46 -15.31
C GLU A 164 4.97 17.38 -16.43
N GLN A 165 4.93 18.38 -17.30
CA GLN A 165 3.99 18.41 -18.44
C GLN A 165 4.18 17.19 -19.35
N GLY A 166 5.44 16.81 -19.63
CA GLY A 166 5.75 15.64 -20.44
C GLY A 166 5.28 14.34 -19.80
N LEU A 167 5.53 14.17 -18.49
CA LEU A 167 5.11 12.99 -17.73
C LEU A 167 3.59 12.91 -17.61
N LEU A 168 2.92 14.00 -17.26
CA LEU A 168 1.46 14.03 -17.17
C LEU A 168 0.80 13.72 -18.52
N LYS A 169 1.33 14.27 -19.62
CA LYS A 169 0.85 13.94 -20.97
C LYS A 169 1.02 12.47 -21.30
N ALA A 170 2.17 11.88 -20.97
CA ALA A 170 2.45 10.46 -21.22
C ALA A 170 1.57 9.55 -20.33
N MET A 171 1.42 9.87 -19.06
CA MET A 171 0.63 9.08 -18.11
C MET A 171 -0.89 9.22 -18.32
N ASN A 172 -1.36 10.31 -18.93
CA ASN A 172 -2.75 10.44 -19.36
C ASN A 172 -3.02 9.83 -20.74
N HIS A 173 -2.03 9.25 -21.40
CA HIS A 173 -2.23 8.54 -22.65
C HIS A 173 -2.93 7.21 -22.42
N THR A 174 -3.77 6.77 -23.38
CA THR A 174 -4.58 5.55 -23.28
C THR A 174 -3.79 4.29 -22.96
N VAL A 175 -2.54 4.19 -23.44
CA VAL A 175 -1.66 3.03 -23.15
C VAL A 175 -1.33 2.96 -21.66
N TYR A 176 -0.98 4.10 -21.03
CA TYR A 176 -0.68 4.12 -19.61
C TYR A 176 -1.95 3.93 -18.76
N GLN A 177 -3.06 4.53 -19.15
CA GLN A 177 -4.35 4.33 -18.48
C GLN A 177 -4.81 2.87 -18.58
N GLY A 178 -4.59 2.21 -19.72
CA GLY A 178 -4.82 0.77 -19.87
C GLY A 178 -3.92 -0.07 -18.95
N PHE A 179 -2.66 0.32 -18.78
CA PHE A 179 -1.78 -0.31 -17.78
C PHE A 179 -2.35 -0.15 -16.36
N LEU A 180 -2.73 1.05 -15.95
CA LEU A 180 -3.32 1.27 -14.62
C LEU A 180 -4.53 0.35 -14.40
N THR A 181 -5.45 0.33 -15.35
CA THR A 181 -6.62 -0.56 -15.28
C THR A 181 -6.24 -2.03 -15.17
N SER A 182 -5.21 -2.49 -15.91
CA SER A 182 -4.76 -3.88 -15.87
C SER A 182 -4.18 -4.33 -14.53
N VAL A 183 -3.75 -3.38 -13.70
CA VAL A 183 -3.24 -3.64 -12.33
C VAL A 183 -4.24 -3.22 -11.25
N GLY A 184 -5.50 -2.93 -11.63
CA GLY A 184 -6.57 -2.58 -10.69
C GLY A 184 -6.57 -1.13 -10.19
N LEU A 185 -5.78 -0.26 -10.85
CA LEU A 185 -5.71 1.16 -10.58
C LEU A 185 -6.50 1.97 -11.62
N ASP A 186 -6.66 3.25 -11.38
CA ASP A 186 -7.35 4.17 -12.29
C ASP A 186 -6.61 5.50 -12.45
N SER A 187 -7.23 6.44 -13.16
CA SER A 187 -6.65 7.74 -13.49
C SER A 187 -6.33 8.61 -12.27
N THR A 188 -6.95 8.38 -11.10
CA THR A 188 -6.66 9.11 -9.86
C THR A 188 -5.26 8.84 -9.33
N SER A 189 -4.61 7.76 -9.78
CA SER A 189 -3.21 7.46 -9.52
C SER A 189 -2.26 8.54 -10.06
N VAL A 190 -2.64 9.23 -11.15
CA VAL A 190 -1.79 10.22 -11.82
C VAL A 190 -2.07 11.62 -11.27
N VAL A 191 -1.07 12.20 -10.62
CA VAL A 191 -1.16 13.56 -10.08
C VAL A 191 0.10 14.36 -10.38
N GLY A 192 -0.02 15.68 -10.42
CA GLY A 192 1.09 16.60 -10.63
C GLY A 192 1.93 16.87 -9.38
N SER A 193 2.91 17.77 -9.55
CA SER A 193 3.96 18.05 -8.57
C SER A 193 3.44 18.52 -7.21
N GLU A 194 2.41 19.37 -7.18
CA GLU A 194 1.84 19.91 -5.94
C GLU A 194 1.22 18.80 -5.08
N GLN A 195 0.29 18.04 -5.64
CA GLN A 195 -0.39 16.96 -4.91
C GLN A 195 0.58 15.84 -4.53
N TRP A 196 1.51 15.49 -5.43
CA TRP A 196 2.57 14.53 -5.15
C TRP A 196 3.49 14.99 -4.02
N GLY A 197 3.89 16.25 -3.99
CA GLY A 197 4.72 16.83 -2.94
C GLY A 197 4.05 16.79 -1.56
N ASN A 198 2.77 17.13 -1.51
CA ASN A 198 1.97 17.05 -0.29
C ASN A 198 1.89 15.61 0.22
N GLN A 199 1.58 14.65 -0.67
CA GLN A 199 1.51 13.24 -0.30
C GLN A 199 2.86 12.70 0.18
N LEU A 200 3.97 13.00 -0.51
CA LEU A 200 5.32 12.59 -0.07
C LEU A 200 5.64 13.07 1.34
N THR A 201 5.29 14.33 1.66
CA THR A 201 5.52 14.91 2.98
C THR A 201 4.72 14.17 4.04
N THR A 202 3.43 13.95 3.80
CA THR A 202 2.54 13.21 4.70
C THR A 202 3.04 11.78 4.90
N MET A 203 3.35 11.07 3.81
CA MET A 203 3.83 9.68 3.89
C MET A 203 5.12 9.53 4.69
N VAL A 204 6.10 10.44 4.53
CA VAL A 204 7.34 10.38 5.31
C VAL A 204 7.03 10.61 6.78
N THR A 205 6.21 11.60 7.10
CA THR A 205 5.82 11.93 8.47
C THR A 205 5.07 10.77 9.14
N ASP A 206 4.08 10.22 8.45
CA ASP A 206 3.26 9.14 8.98
C ASP A 206 4.05 7.84 9.14
N MET A 207 4.94 7.54 8.18
CA MET A 207 5.83 6.38 8.28
C MET A 207 6.82 6.53 9.44
N GLU A 208 7.42 7.72 9.65
CA GLU A 208 8.28 7.97 10.79
C GLU A 208 7.52 7.81 12.13
N ALA A 209 6.30 8.34 12.21
CA ALA A 209 5.45 8.20 13.39
C ALA A 209 5.11 6.71 13.64
N ALA A 210 4.71 5.98 12.60
CA ALA A 210 4.39 4.56 12.70
C ALA A 210 5.60 3.72 13.12
N LEU A 211 6.78 3.95 12.52
CA LEU A 211 8.01 3.24 12.86
C LEU A 211 8.46 3.51 14.30
N LYS A 212 8.30 4.75 14.80
CA LYS A 212 8.55 5.10 16.23
C LYS A 212 7.56 4.40 17.14
N GLU A 213 6.26 4.48 16.82
CA GLU A 213 5.18 3.86 17.59
C GLU A 213 5.35 2.33 17.71
N LEU A 214 5.91 1.70 16.68
CA LEU A 214 6.19 0.27 16.62
C LEU A 214 7.57 -0.11 17.19
N GLY A 215 8.43 0.88 17.52
CA GLY A 215 9.77 0.67 18.07
C GLY A 215 10.82 0.25 17.06
N PHE A 216 10.60 0.44 15.76
CA PHE A 216 11.58 0.16 14.71
C PHE A 216 12.67 1.26 14.62
N ILE A 217 12.35 2.48 15.02
CA ILE A 217 13.29 3.62 15.09
C ILE A 217 13.08 4.37 16.42
N GLN A 218 14.13 5.16 16.81
CA GLN A 218 14.11 5.99 18.04
C GLN A 218 13.48 7.37 17.80
#